data_711c066abf50e53f2e4a851218f4ac89
#
_entry.id   711c066abf50e53f2e4a851218f4ac89
#
_cell.length_a   1.000
_cell.length_b   1.000
_cell.length_c   1.000
_cell.angle_alpha   90.00
_cell.angle_beta   90.00
_cell.angle_gamma   90.00
#
_symmetry.space_group_name_H-M   'P 1'
#
loop_
_entity.id
_entity.type
_entity.pdbx_description
1 polymer ?
#
loop_
_entity_poly.entity_id
_entity_poly.type
_entity_poly.pdbx_seq_one_letter_code
_entity_poly.pdbx_strand_id
1 'polypeptide(L)'
;RITGMFLFVLFLFVSVTGLMLGWKKNSGGLILPKSHEGISTDLADWISVDSLHKNAVSILHDSLSPELSTELERIDIRPDKGMVKFVFTDNYVGIQLDGATGDLLHIETRRSDFIENIHDGSIMDYLFNTKKEQFKLVYTTITGLALLLFTITGFWLWYNPKRIRKK
;
A
#
# COMPACT_ATOMS: atom_id res chain seq x y z
N ARG A 1 -29.28 7.93 14.07
CA ARG A 1 -29.48 6.96 12.98
C ARG A 1 -28.52 7.24 11.82
N ILE A 2 -28.39 8.49 11.35
CA ILE A 2 -27.50 8.87 10.24
C ILE A 2 -26.03 8.59 10.57
N THR A 3 -25.59 8.97 11.77
CA THR A 3 -24.22 8.72 12.25
C THR A 3 -23.88 7.23 12.29
N GLY A 4 -24.83 6.40 12.76
CA GLY A 4 -24.65 4.94 12.79
C GLY A 4 -24.53 4.33 11.39
N MET A 5 -25.30 4.81 10.42
CA MET A 5 -25.23 4.38 9.03
C MET A 5 -23.87 4.79 8.39
N PHE A 6 -23.44 6.02 8.64
CA PHE A 6 -22.14 6.50 8.16
C PHE A 6 -20.98 5.64 8.71
N LEU A 7 -20.97 5.40 10.01
CA LEU A 7 -19.93 4.59 10.65
C LEU A 7 -19.99 3.12 10.21
N PHE A 8 -21.18 2.58 9.95
CA PHE A 8 -21.32 1.23 9.39
C PHE A 8 -20.62 1.11 8.03
N VAL A 9 -20.89 2.04 7.11
CA VAL A 9 -20.26 2.06 5.79
C VAL A 9 -18.75 2.20 5.92
N LEU A 10 -18.28 3.12 6.76
CA LEU A 10 -16.86 3.33 7.03
C LEU A 10 -16.17 2.05 7.51
N PHE A 11 -16.74 1.39 8.53
CA PHE A 11 -16.16 0.15 9.07
C PHE A 11 -16.25 -1.02 8.10
N LEU A 12 -17.28 -1.08 7.26
CA LEU A 12 -17.35 -2.09 6.20
C LEU A 12 -16.17 -1.95 5.25
N PHE A 13 -15.88 -0.74 4.77
CA PHE A 13 -14.73 -0.48 3.90
C PHE A 13 -13.40 -0.84 4.58
N VAL A 14 -13.19 -0.37 5.80
CA VAL A 14 -11.96 -0.68 6.56
C VAL A 14 -11.80 -2.19 6.79
N SER A 15 -12.89 -2.89 7.09
CA SER A 15 -12.85 -4.34 7.32
C SER A 15 -12.51 -5.12 6.04
N VAL A 16 -13.16 -4.79 4.92
CA VAL A 16 -12.92 -5.46 3.64
C VAL A 16 -11.49 -5.19 3.15
N THR A 17 -11.07 -3.93 3.14
CA THR A 17 -9.71 -3.56 2.70
C THR A 17 -8.65 -4.13 3.65
N GLY A 18 -8.89 -4.15 4.96
CA GLY A 18 -8.00 -4.77 5.94
C GLY A 18 -7.83 -6.27 5.72
N LEU A 19 -8.92 -7.00 5.40
CA LEU A 19 -8.84 -8.41 5.01
C LEU A 19 -8.01 -8.59 3.74
N MET A 20 -8.25 -7.78 2.70
CA MET A 20 -7.48 -7.83 1.46
C MET A 20 -5.98 -7.59 1.71
N LEU A 21 -5.63 -6.61 2.54
CA LEU A 21 -4.24 -6.31 2.91
C LEU A 21 -3.61 -7.43 3.74
N GLY A 22 -4.36 -8.03 4.66
CA GLY A 22 -3.89 -9.18 5.44
C GLY A 22 -3.53 -10.38 4.55
N TRP A 23 -4.31 -10.60 3.50
CA TRP A 23 -4.10 -11.71 2.55
C TRP A 23 -3.20 -11.35 1.36
N LYS A 24 -2.65 -10.12 1.28
CA LYS A 24 -1.93 -9.63 0.08
C LYS A 24 -0.80 -10.56 -0.37
N LYS A 25 -0.03 -11.15 0.55
CA LYS A 25 1.07 -12.09 0.22
C LYS A 25 0.56 -13.45 -0.26
N ASN A 26 -0.62 -13.88 0.19
CA ASN A 26 -1.24 -15.16 -0.16
C ASN A 26 -2.24 -15.06 -1.32
N SER A 27 -2.31 -13.91 -1.98
CA SER A 27 -3.24 -13.62 -3.08
C SER A 27 -2.79 -14.21 -4.44
N GLY A 28 -1.71 -15.00 -4.47
CA GLY A 28 -1.17 -15.56 -5.72
C GLY A 28 -0.60 -14.52 -6.69
N GLY A 29 -0.29 -13.31 -6.21
CA GLY A 29 0.18 -12.19 -7.05
C GLY A 29 -0.92 -11.22 -7.47
N LEU A 30 -2.19 -11.50 -7.11
CA LEU A 30 -3.32 -10.65 -7.50
C LEU A 30 -3.27 -9.27 -6.83
N ILE A 31 -3.01 -9.23 -5.52
CA ILE A 31 -2.95 -7.98 -4.74
C ILE A 31 -1.52 -7.46 -4.66
N LEU A 32 -0.58 -8.32 -4.26
CA LEU A 32 0.84 -8.01 -4.19
C LEU A 32 1.58 -8.80 -5.28
N PRO A 33 2.12 -8.14 -6.30
CA PRO A 33 2.89 -8.79 -7.34
C PRO A 33 4.11 -9.52 -6.77
N LYS A 34 4.49 -10.61 -7.43
CA LYS A 34 5.68 -11.38 -7.04
C LYS A 34 6.95 -10.60 -7.36
N SER A 35 7.93 -10.71 -6.48
CA SER A 35 9.28 -10.24 -6.79
C SER A 35 10.00 -11.29 -7.63
N HIS A 36 10.58 -10.85 -8.74
CA HIS A 36 11.42 -11.69 -9.60
C HIS A 36 12.86 -11.71 -9.06
N GLU A 37 13.63 -12.71 -9.44
CA GLU A 37 15.01 -12.88 -9.00
C GLU A 37 15.95 -12.36 -10.09
N GLY A 38 16.94 -11.57 -9.69
CA GLY A 38 18.04 -11.13 -10.51
C GLY A 38 19.21 -12.13 -10.52
N ILE A 39 20.29 -11.79 -11.23
CA ILE A 39 21.41 -12.68 -11.50
C ILE A 39 22.33 -12.79 -10.27
N SER A 40 22.62 -11.69 -9.56
CA SER A 40 23.52 -11.69 -8.42
C SER A 40 22.89 -11.08 -7.17
N THR A 41 23.09 -11.77 -6.05
CA THR A 41 22.71 -11.29 -4.71
C THR A 41 23.84 -10.52 -4.02
N ASP A 42 25.05 -10.49 -4.61
CA ASP A 42 26.17 -9.72 -4.09
C ASP A 42 26.05 -8.26 -4.57
N LEU A 43 25.97 -7.34 -3.62
CA LEU A 43 25.89 -5.90 -3.91
C LEU A 43 27.15 -5.36 -4.62
N ALA A 44 28.28 -6.06 -4.53
CA ALA A 44 29.52 -5.66 -5.21
C ALA A 44 29.41 -5.81 -6.75
N ASP A 45 28.54 -6.70 -7.22
CA ASP A 45 28.30 -6.92 -8.64
C ASP A 45 27.30 -5.93 -9.24
N TRP A 46 26.62 -5.12 -8.39
CA TRP A 46 25.55 -4.29 -8.84
C TRP A 46 26.03 -2.99 -9.48
N ILE A 47 25.32 -2.59 -10.51
CA ILE A 47 25.52 -1.26 -11.11
C ILE A 47 24.95 -0.17 -10.18
N SER A 48 25.36 1.08 -10.44
CA SER A 48 24.93 2.20 -9.57
C SER A 48 23.42 2.38 -9.57
N VAL A 49 22.87 2.79 -8.42
CA VAL A 49 21.42 3.09 -8.31
C VAL A 49 21.00 4.18 -9.30
N ASP A 50 21.88 5.13 -9.63
CA ASP A 50 21.59 6.17 -10.63
C ASP A 50 21.43 5.56 -12.03
N SER A 51 22.29 4.59 -12.40
CA SER A 51 22.16 3.87 -13.66
C SER A 51 20.88 3.04 -13.72
N LEU A 52 20.56 2.33 -12.64
CA LEU A 52 19.31 1.58 -12.50
C LEU A 52 18.08 2.50 -12.62
N HIS A 53 18.13 3.67 -12.01
CA HIS A 53 17.03 4.64 -12.09
C HIS A 53 16.82 5.14 -13.54
N LYS A 54 17.91 5.47 -14.25
CA LYS A 54 17.83 5.88 -15.66
C LYS A 54 17.21 4.79 -16.53
N ASN A 55 17.60 3.53 -16.31
CA ASN A 55 17.01 2.38 -17.00
C ASN A 55 15.51 2.26 -16.67
N ALA A 56 15.13 2.39 -15.40
CA ALA A 56 13.72 2.34 -14.99
C ALA A 56 12.88 3.43 -15.66
N VAL A 57 13.39 4.66 -15.76
CA VAL A 57 12.71 5.78 -16.43
C VAL A 57 12.58 5.52 -17.94
N SER A 58 13.63 5.03 -18.60
CA SER A 58 13.56 4.66 -20.02
C SER A 58 12.49 3.60 -20.24
N ILE A 59 12.49 2.53 -19.45
CA ILE A 59 11.51 1.46 -19.54
C ILE A 59 10.07 1.96 -19.27
N LEU A 60 9.89 2.87 -18.29
CA LEU A 60 8.60 3.49 -17.99
C LEU A 60 8.02 4.17 -19.25
N HIS A 61 8.83 4.97 -19.92
CA HIS A 61 8.41 5.73 -21.09
C HIS A 61 8.24 4.86 -22.33
N ASP A 62 9.16 3.92 -22.56
CA ASP A 62 9.15 3.08 -23.76
C ASP A 62 8.05 2.00 -23.72
N SER A 63 7.79 1.44 -22.54
CA SER A 63 6.89 0.30 -22.40
C SER A 63 5.46 0.67 -22.01
N LEU A 64 5.24 1.84 -21.40
CA LEU A 64 3.92 2.27 -20.92
C LEU A 64 3.46 3.56 -21.59
N SER A 65 4.01 4.70 -21.19
CA SER A 65 3.70 6.00 -21.82
C SER A 65 4.74 7.05 -21.48
N PRO A 66 5.14 7.89 -22.46
CA PRO A 66 6.07 9.01 -22.22
C PRO A 66 5.47 10.14 -21.37
N GLU A 67 4.15 10.14 -21.14
CA GLU A 67 3.47 11.14 -20.34
C GLU A 67 3.47 10.82 -18.82
N LEU A 68 3.92 9.61 -18.45
CA LEU A 68 3.93 9.19 -17.05
C LEU A 68 4.97 9.97 -16.25
N SER A 69 4.60 10.34 -15.02
CA SER A 69 5.52 10.99 -14.07
C SER A 69 6.71 10.10 -13.78
N THR A 70 7.90 10.67 -13.86
CA THR A 70 9.18 10.03 -13.48
C THR A 70 9.55 10.30 -12.03
N GLU A 71 8.70 11.02 -11.29
CA GLU A 71 8.92 11.29 -9.88
C GLU A 71 8.87 10.00 -9.08
N LEU A 72 9.94 9.75 -8.32
CA LEU A 72 10.04 8.55 -7.49
C LEU A 72 9.32 8.75 -6.17
N GLU A 73 8.45 7.80 -5.85
CA GLU A 73 7.90 7.63 -4.50
C GLU A 73 8.93 6.96 -3.59
N ARG A 74 9.52 5.84 -4.05
CA ARG A 74 10.53 5.09 -3.32
C ARG A 74 11.32 4.13 -4.19
N ILE A 75 12.43 3.64 -3.65
CA ILE A 75 13.27 2.59 -4.24
C ILE A 75 13.33 1.44 -3.22
N ASP A 76 12.86 0.26 -3.60
CA ASP A 76 12.94 -0.96 -2.78
C ASP A 76 14.12 -1.81 -3.26
N ILE A 77 15.19 -1.85 -2.48
CA ILE A 77 16.38 -2.67 -2.75
C ILE A 77 16.22 -4.02 -2.04
N ARG A 78 16.34 -5.11 -2.81
CA ARG A 78 16.21 -6.48 -2.32
C ARG A 78 17.43 -7.33 -2.65
N PRO A 79 18.47 -7.24 -1.84
CA PRO A 79 19.71 -7.99 -2.07
C PRO A 79 19.50 -9.51 -2.05
N ASP A 80 18.61 -9.98 -1.17
CA ASP A 80 18.22 -11.39 -1.08
C ASP A 80 17.69 -11.98 -2.39
N LYS A 81 17.25 -11.12 -3.30
CA LYS A 81 16.70 -11.48 -4.61
C LYS A 81 17.50 -10.95 -5.80
N GLY A 82 18.57 -10.21 -5.55
CA GLY A 82 19.36 -9.63 -6.64
C GLY A 82 18.62 -8.54 -7.42
N MET A 83 17.59 -7.88 -6.86
CA MET A 83 16.72 -6.99 -7.62
C MET A 83 16.49 -5.64 -6.93
N VAL A 84 16.22 -4.62 -7.74
CA VAL A 84 15.78 -3.30 -7.31
C VAL A 84 14.43 -2.98 -7.93
N LYS A 85 13.52 -2.42 -7.13
CA LYS A 85 12.24 -1.96 -7.61
C LYS A 85 12.16 -0.45 -7.49
N PHE A 86 11.83 0.20 -8.59
CA PHE A 86 11.53 1.62 -8.67
C PHE A 86 10.03 1.83 -8.68
N VAL A 87 9.55 2.65 -7.76
CA VAL A 87 8.13 2.96 -7.59
C VAL A 87 7.93 4.42 -7.91
N PHE A 88 7.08 4.68 -8.89
CA PHE A 88 6.77 6.03 -9.34
C PHE A 88 5.49 6.56 -8.72
N THR A 89 5.47 7.87 -8.43
CA THR A 89 4.27 8.57 -7.95
C THR A 89 3.19 8.56 -9.02
N ASP A 90 1.94 8.67 -8.56
CA ASP A 90 0.73 8.91 -9.35
C ASP A 90 0.26 7.79 -10.29
N ASN A 91 1.06 6.73 -10.51
CA ASN A 91 0.76 5.73 -11.53
C ASN A 91 0.48 4.33 -10.99
N TYR A 92 0.72 4.09 -9.70
CA TYR A 92 0.70 2.73 -9.12
C TYR A 92 1.52 1.73 -9.93
N VAL A 93 2.60 2.21 -10.57
CA VAL A 93 3.52 1.38 -11.36
C VAL A 93 4.79 1.13 -10.57
N GLY A 94 5.25 -0.11 -10.60
CA GLY A 94 6.56 -0.51 -10.11
C GLY A 94 7.36 -1.20 -11.21
N ILE A 95 8.63 -0.85 -11.36
CA ILE A 95 9.55 -1.46 -12.30
C ILE A 95 10.61 -2.23 -11.53
N GLN A 96 10.65 -3.54 -11.72
CA GLN A 96 11.65 -4.43 -11.13
C GLN A 96 12.80 -4.63 -12.12
N LEU A 97 14.01 -4.30 -11.68
CA LEU A 97 15.25 -4.46 -12.45
C LEU A 97 16.21 -5.42 -11.76
N ASP A 98 17.00 -6.12 -12.55
CA ASP A 98 18.17 -6.83 -12.09
C ASP A 98 19.21 -5.85 -11.53
N GLY A 99 19.70 -6.09 -10.32
CA GLY A 99 20.66 -5.21 -9.67
C GLY A 99 22.02 -5.17 -10.37
N ALA A 100 22.45 -6.29 -10.98
CA ALA A 100 23.76 -6.42 -11.59
C ALA A 100 23.77 -5.90 -13.04
N THR A 101 22.74 -6.20 -13.84
CA THR A 101 22.71 -5.84 -15.26
C THR A 101 21.86 -4.61 -15.56
N GLY A 102 20.87 -4.32 -14.71
CA GLY A 102 19.88 -3.27 -14.97
C GLY A 102 18.79 -3.67 -15.95
N ASP A 103 18.72 -4.96 -16.31
CA ASP A 103 17.70 -5.47 -17.21
C ASP A 103 16.33 -5.49 -16.56
N LEU A 104 15.28 -5.34 -17.37
CA LEU A 104 13.90 -5.41 -16.91
C LEU A 104 13.54 -6.83 -16.48
N LEU A 105 13.19 -7.01 -15.21
CA LEU A 105 12.63 -8.25 -14.68
C LEU A 105 11.10 -8.28 -14.78
N HIS A 106 10.44 -7.18 -14.40
CA HIS A 106 8.98 -7.11 -14.42
C HIS A 106 8.45 -5.67 -14.28
N ILE A 107 7.33 -5.41 -14.96
CA ILE A 107 6.53 -4.20 -14.75
C ILE A 107 5.29 -4.61 -13.98
N GLU A 108 5.06 -4.01 -12.82
CA GLU A 108 3.95 -4.38 -11.96
C GLU A 108 2.95 -3.23 -11.75
N THR A 109 1.67 -3.60 -11.63
CA THR A 109 0.64 -2.70 -11.12
C THR A 109 0.49 -2.92 -9.62
N ARG A 110 0.65 -1.87 -8.82
CA ARG A 110 0.68 -1.91 -7.35
C ARG A 110 -0.71 -1.81 -6.76
N ARG A 111 -1.50 -2.87 -6.95
CA ARG A 111 -2.87 -2.95 -6.43
C ARG A 111 -2.92 -2.91 -4.90
N SER A 112 -1.90 -3.44 -4.22
CA SER A 112 -1.80 -3.38 -2.76
C SER A 112 -1.77 -1.95 -2.24
N ASP A 113 -1.06 -1.07 -2.91
CA ASP A 113 -0.91 0.32 -2.51
C ASP A 113 -2.20 1.12 -2.75
N PHE A 114 -2.88 0.84 -3.86
CA PHE A 114 -4.22 1.39 -4.10
C PHE A 114 -5.21 0.98 -2.99
N ILE A 115 -5.21 -0.31 -2.60
CA ILE A 115 -6.06 -0.81 -1.50
C ILE A 115 -5.64 -0.18 -0.16
N GLU A 116 -4.35 0.00 0.08
CA GLU A 116 -3.81 0.66 1.27
C GLU A 116 -4.26 2.12 1.35
N ASN A 117 -4.20 2.86 0.23
CA ASN A 117 -4.66 4.24 0.16
C ASN A 117 -6.18 4.39 0.41
N ILE A 118 -6.97 3.38 0.02
CA ILE A 118 -8.40 3.34 0.39
C ILE A 118 -8.57 3.02 1.88
N HIS A 119 -7.77 2.08 2.39
CA HIS A 119 -7.87 1.60 3.78
C HIS A 119 -7.57 2.69 4.79
N ASP A 120 -6.55 3.49 4.55
CA ASP A 120 -6.10 4.55 5.47
C ASP A 120 -6.60 5.95 5.12
N GLY A 121 -7.35 6.07 4.02
CA GLY A 121 -7.93 7.34 3.56
C GLY A 121 -7.01 8.23 2.76
N SER A 122 -5.76 7.82 2.48
CA SER A 122 -4.79 8.61 1.69
C SER A 122 -5.26 8.83 0.24
N ILE A 123 -6.20 8.03 -0.27
CA ILE A 123 -6.81 8.25 -1.57
C ILE A 123 -7.41 9.66 -1.71
N MET A 124 -7.92 10.22 -0.60
CA MET A 124 -8.46 11.58 -0.58
C MET A 124 -7.35 12.63 -0.67
N ASP A 125 -6.21 12.40 0.01
CA ASP A 125 -5.04 13.26 -0.09
C ASP A 125 -4.51 13.29 -1.53
N TYR A 126 -4.51 12.16 -2.21
CA TYR A 126 -4.17 12.05 -3.62
C TYR A 126 -5.16 12.82 -4.52
N LEU A 127 -6.47 12.62 -4.34
CA LEU A 127 -7.51 13.29 -5.14
C LEU A 127 -7.53 14.81 -4.97
N PHE A 128 -7.25 15.31 -3.76
CA PHE A 128 -7.23 16.75 -3.45
C PHE A 128 -5.85 17.36 -3.49
N ASN A 129 -4.82 16.60 -3.88
CA ASN A 129 -3.42 17.03 -3.96
C ASN A 129 -2.93 17.72 -2.67
N THR A 130 -3.26 17.14 -1.51
CA THR A 130 -2.86 17.67 -0.22
C THR A 130 -1.47 17.15 0.17
N LYS A 131 -0.50 18.07 0.34
CA LYS A 131 0.91 17.73 0.58
C LYS A 131 1.25 17.20 2.00
N LYS A 132 0.26 17.11 2.92
CA LYS A 132 0.51 16.84 4.35
C LYS A 132 -0.28 15.66 4.91
N GLU A 133 -0.77 14.76 4.09
CA GLU A 133 -1.56 13.59 4.53
C GLU A 133 -2.69 13.96 5.53
N GLN A 134 -3.31 15.13 5.34
CA GLN A 134 -4.27 15.69 6.30
C GLN A 134 -5.57 14.88 6.35
N PHE A 135 -6.04 14.44 5.19
CA PHE A 135 -7.24 13.59 5.11
C PHE A 135 -6.99 12.22 5.74
N LYS A 136 -5.85 11.62 5.48
CA LYS A 136 -5.40 10.38 6.13
C LYS A 136 -5.43 10.51 7.65
N LEU A 137 -4.85 11.60 8.19
CA LEU A 137 -4.82 11.84 9.63
C LEU A 137 -6.22 11.98 10.24
N VAL A 138 -7.09 12.77 9.61
CA VAL A 138 -8.48 12.97 10.06
C VAL A 138 -9.27 11.66 9.98
N TYR A 139 -9.17 10.97 8.85
CA TYR A 139 -9.85 9.70 8.61
C TYR A 139 -9.45 8.63 9.64
N THR A 140 -8.15 8.40 9.82
CA THR A 140 -7.63 7.40 10.76
C THR A 140 -7.97 7.75 12.21
N THR A 141 -7.95 9.04 12.57
CA THR A 141 -8.33 9.50 13.92
C THR A 141 -9.81 9.24 14.19
N ILE A 142 -10.71 9.65 13.28
CA ILE A 142 -12.16 9.44 13.46
C ILE A 142 -12.47 7.95 13.51
N THR A 143 -11.92 7.16 12.57
CA THR A 143 -12.16 5.72 12.50
C THR A 143 -11.64 5.00 13.73
N GLY A 144 -10.43 5.33 14.18
CA GLY A 144 -9.82 4.73 15.37
C GLY A 144 -10.58 5.06 16.65
N LEU A 145 -10.97 6.32 16.86
CA LEU A 145 -11.77 6.73 18.01
C LEU A 145 -13.16 6.09 18.02
N ALA A 146 -13.81 6.02 16.85
CA ALA A 146 -15.12 5.38 16.73
C ALA A 146 -15.02 3.87 17.05
N LEU A 147 -14.01 3.18 16.52
CA LEU A 147 -13.78 1.76 16.79
C LEU A 147 -13.49 1.51 18.26
N LEU A 148 -12.67 2.35 18.91
CA LEU A 148 -12.39 2.28 20.33
C LEU A 148 -13.66 2.43 21.17
N LEU A 149 -14.48 3.43 20.85
CA LEU A 149 -15.77 3.65 21.54
C LEU A 149 -16.71 2.45 21.38
N PHE A 150 -16.84 1.89 20.18
CA PHE A 150 -17.67 0.71 19.96
C PHE A 150 -17.15 -0.52 20.70
N THR A 151 -15.85 -0.70 20.76
CA THR A 151 -15.25 -1.81 21.50
C THR A 151 -15.53 -1.70 23.00
N ILE A 152 -15.35 -0.51 23.59
CA ILE A 152 -15.62 -0.27 25.02
C ILE A 152 -17.11 -0.43 25.31
N THR A 153 -17.99 0.19 24.51
CA THR A 153 -19.43 0.10 24.73
C THR A 153 -19.97 -1.30 24.50
N GLY A 154 -19.46 -2.01 23.48
CA GLY A 154 -19.82 -3.40 23.22
C GLY A 154 -19.42 -4.33 24.36
N PHE A 155 -18.20 -4.17 24.90
CA PHE A 155 -17.77 -4.89 26.09
C PHE A 155 -18.67 -4.59 27.30
N TRP A 156 -19.03 -3.33 27.55
CA TRP A 156 -19.89 -2.91 28.63
C TRP A 156 -21.29 -3.51 28.53
N LEU A 157 -21.89 -3.50 27.35
CA LEU A 157 -23.20 -4.10 27.07
C LEU A 157 -23.18 -5.62 27.27
N TRP A 158 -22.10 -6.30 26.96
CA TRP A 158 -21.93 -7.73 27.19
C TRP A 158 -21.73 -8.07 28.69
N TYR A 159 -20.97 -7.23 29.41
CA TYR A 159 -20.63 -7.47 30.82
C TYR A 159 -21.75 -7.14 31.77
N ASN A 160 -22.47 -6.05 31.55
CA ASN A 160 -23.48 -5.51 32.48
C ASN A 160 -24.64 -6.47 32.76
N PRO A 161 -25.28 -7.15 31.79
CA PRO A 161 -26.34 -8.13 32.08
C PRO A 161 -25.88 -9.32 32.91
N LYS A 162 -24.61 -9.73 32.81
CA LYS A 162 -24.05 -10.82 33.61
C LYS A 162 -23.92 -10.44 35.08
N ARG A 163 -23.66 -9.16 35.39
CA ARG A 163 -23.56 -8.66 36.74
C ARG A 163 -24.93 -8.54 37.41
N ILE A 164 -25.96 -8.19 36.66
CA ILE A 164 -27.34 -8.07 37.18
C ILE A 164 -27.94 -9.45 37.49
N ARG A 165 -27.64 -10.48 36.69
CA ARG A 165 -28.13 -11.86 36.91
C ARG A 165 -27.46 -12.58 38.10
N LYS A 166 -26.37 -12.07 38.65
CA LYS A 166 -25.66 -12.63 39.82
C LYS A 166 -26.08 -11.99 41.15
N LYS A 167 -26.98 -11.00 41.15
CA LYS A 167 -27.67 -10.44 42.31
C LYS A 167 -29.10 -11.00 42.37
#